data_ac2a33d7e374ec677dcf283e1851ea84
#
_entry.id   ac2a33d7e374ec677dcf283e1851ea84
#
_cell.length_a   1.000
_cell.length_b   1.000
_cell.length_c   1.000
_cell.angle_alpha   90.00
_cell.angle_beta   90.00
_cell.angle_gamma   90.00
#
_symmetry.space_group_name_H-M   'P 1'
#
loop_
_entity.id
_entity.type
_entity.pdbx_description
1 polymer ?
#
loop_
_entity_poly.entity_id
_entity_poly.type
_entity_poly.pdbx_seq_one_letter_code
_entity_poly.pdbx_strand_id
1 'polypeptide(L)'
;MNKIPFNRADVNSRDIELLNQAISAGHVSGNGPFTKQAEEKITKTLGCSKTLLTTSCTHALEMAALLLRLQPGDEVIVPAFTFVSTASAFMLYGAKPVFVDVRRDTLNIDPDQVESAITSKTKAICIVHYGGVACDMERLVSISEKHSLVLIEDNAHGLFAKYKGKYLGTFGAMATQSFHETKNLTCGEGGALVVNDPKLGERAEILREKGTDRTKFLRGQVDKYTWVDVGSSWVMSDLLAAILCGQLERADEIYASRMHIWNRYHEELLDWANLKKVVLPTVPQGCEHTGHVYHLRLDDVDQRDKFITHLKKIGILAVFHYQPLHLSTVGRTLGGKEGQHPVTEEAGDCLVRLPLFNSMTNDQQSQVIEAVRAFRP
;
A
#
# COMPACT_ATOMS: atom_id res chain seq x y z
N MET A 1 20.48 21.15 16.47
CA MET A 1 20.50 19.76 15.95
C MET A 1 19.66 19.72 14.67
N ASN A 2 20.16 19.14 13.61
CA ASN A 2 19.38 18.92 12.39
C ASN A 2 18.27 17.91 12.70
N LYS A 3 17.01 18.27 12.36
CA LYS A 3 15.87 17.36 12.56
C LYS A 3 15.95 16.20 11.58
N ILE A 4 15.75 14.96 12.06
CA ILE A 4 15.61 13.77 11.22
C ILE A 4 14.12 13.55 11.02
N PRO A 5 13.57 13.79 9.81
CA PRO A 5 12.15 13.60 9.53
C PRO A 5 11.81 12.10 9.49
N PHE A 6 10.55 11.77 9.68
CA PHE A 6 10.06 10.38 9.55
C PHE A 6 10.21 9.85 8.11
N ASN A 7 9.88 10.69 7.15
CA ASN A 7 9.99 10.41 5.72
C ASN A 7 10.47 11.67 4.98
N ARG A 8 11.06 11.46 3.82
CA ARG A 8 11.43 12.51 2.89
C ARG A 8 11.27 11.98 1.48
N ALA A 9 10.46 12.67 0.67
CA ALA A 9 10.34 12.35 -0.75
C ALA A 9 11.70 12.49 -1.45
N ASP A 10 12.03 11.50 -2.28
CA ASP A 10 13.28 11.44 -3.01
C ASP A 10 13.04 11.77 -4.49
N VAL A 11 13.03 13.07 -4.79
CA VAL A 11 12.96 13.59 -6.16
C VAL A 11 14.33 14.10 -6.56
N ASN A 12 14.86 13.61 -7.69
CA ASN A 12 16.18 13.95 -8.18
C ASN A 12 16.15 14.72 -9.52
N SER A 13 17.34 15.02 -10.08
CA SER A 13 17.48 15.76 -11.33
C SER A 13 16.85 15.04 -12.53
N ARG A 14 16.86 13.69 -12.55
CA ARG A 14 16.23 12.92 -13.63
C ARG A 14 14.71 13.05 -13.62
N ASP A 15 14.10 13.02 -12.44
CA ASP A 15 12.66 13.22 -12.28
C ASP A 15 12.24 14.61 -12.78
N ILE A 16 13.05 15.64 -12.46
CA ILE A 16 12.83 17.03 -12.91
C ILE A 16 13.02 17.15 -14.44
N GLU A 17 14.00 16.48 -15.01
CA GLU A 17 14.23 16.45 -16.46
C GLU A 17 13.00 15.89 -17.20
N LEU A 18 12.47 14.75 -16.76
CA LEU A 18 11.27 14.14 -17.38
C LEU A 18 10.03 15.02 -17.21
N LEU A 19 9.87 15.66 -16.04
CA LEU A 19 8.82 16.66 -15.83
C LEU A 19 8.91 17.82 -16.83
N ASN A 20 10.11 18.36 -17.07
CA ASN A 20 10.34 19.42 -18.04
C ASN A 20 10.05 18.95 -19.49
N GLN A 21 10.36 17.69 -19.82
CA GLN A 21 10.00 17.11 -21.10
C GLN A 21 8.47 17.06 -21.29
N ALA A 22 7.71 16.63 -20.26
CA ALA A 22 6.25 16.62 -20.31
C ALA A 22 5.67 18.02 -20.54
N ILE A 23 6.19 19.04 -19.84
CA ILE A 23 5.78 20.44 -19.99
C ILE A 23 6.08 20.93 -21.42
N SER A 24 7.29 20.68 -21.92
CA SER A 24 7.74 21.13 -23.25
C SER A 24 6.97 20.46 -24.38
N ALA A 25 6.53 19.20 -24.20
CA ALA A 25 5.69 18.49 -25.17
C ALA A 25 4.26 19.03 -25.24
N GLY A 26 3.83 19.87 -24.30
CA GLY A 26 2.50 20.48 -24.29
C GLY A 26 1.35 19.54 -23.92
N HIS A 27 1.63 18.28 -23.55
CA HIS A 27 0.60 17.33 -23.08
C HIS A 27 0.76 17.12 -21.57
N VAL A 28 -0.07 17.81 -20.80
CA VAL A 28 0.00 17.82 -19.33
C VAL A 28 -1.17 17.08 -18.65
N SER A 29 -2.22 16.77 -19.42
CA SER A 29 -3.37 15.99 -18.95
C SER A 29 -3.05 14.49 -18.93
N GLY A 30 -3.95 13.68 -18.38
CA GLY A 30 -3.72 12.24 -18.27
C GLY A 30 -3.78 11.48 -19.61
N ASN A 31 -3.38 10.21 -19.56
CA ASN A 31 -3.26 9.31 -20.72
C ASN A 31 -2.24 9.79 -21.77
N GLY A 32 -1.26 10.58 -21.37
CA GLY A 32 -0.18 11.03 -22.21
C GLY A 32 0.94 10.00 -22.40
N PRO A 33 2.04 10.41 -23.03
CA PRO A 33 3.19 9.52 -23.29
C PRO A 33 3.80 8.94 -22.01
N PHE A 34 3.98 9.74 -20.95
CA PHE A 34 4.56 9.28 -19.70
C PHE A 34 3.63 8.35 -18.92
N THR A 35 2.31 8.61 -18.96
CA THR A 35 1.32 7.67 -18.42
C THR A 35 1.47 6.30 -19.06
N LYS A 36 1.52 6.22 -20.39
CA LYS A 36 1.69 4.96 -21.13
C LYS A 36 3.02 4.27 -20.82
N GLN A 37 4.12 5.03 -20.76
CA GLN A 37 5.44 4.52 -20.43
C GLN A 37 5.49 3.89 -19.04
N ALA A 38 4.92 4.57 -18.03
CA ALA A 38 4.88 4.05 -16.66
C ALA A 38 3.96 2.82 -16.55
N GLU A 39 2.77 2.85 -17.18
CA GLU A 39 1.85 1.71 -17.23
C GLU A 39 2.50 0.49 -17.90
N GLU A 40 3.18 0.66 -19.02
CA GLU A 40 3.89 -0.40 -19.72
C GLU A 40 5.04 -0.98 -18.89
N LYS A 41 5.85 -0.11 -18.27
CA LYS A 41 6.96 -0.53 -17.41
C LYS A 41 6.48 -1.39 -16.25
N ILE A 42 5.43 -0.95 -15.54
CA ILE A 42 4.86 -1.70 -14.42
C ILE A 42 4.24 -3.02 -14.90
N THR A 43 3.43 -2.97 -15.97
CA THR A 43 2.79 -4.17 -16.56
C THR A 43 3.81 -5.22 -16.97
N LYS A 44 4.87 -4.80 -17.66
CA LYS A 44 5.95 -5.71 -18.10
C LYS A 44 6.73 -6.30 -16.91
N THR A 45 7.04 -5.47 -15.92
CA THR A 45 7.81 -5.93 -14.74
C THR A 45 6.99 -6.93 -13.92
N LEU A 46 5.72 -6.63 -13.66
CA LEU A 46 4.84 -7.51 -12.88
C LEU A 46 4.38 -8.74 -13.67
N GLY A 47 4.36 -8.69 -15.00
CA GLY A 47 3.77 -9.74 -15.83
C GLY A 47 2.24 -9.81 -15.73
N CYS A 48 1.58 -8.70 -15.36
CA CYS A 48 0.13 -8.62 -15.25
C CYS A 48 -0.55 -8.35 -16.61
N SER A 49 -1.87 -8.46 -16.66
CA SER A 49 -2.62 -8.21 -17.91
C SER A 49 -2.62 -6.71 -18.28
N LYS A 50 -2.77 -5.82 -17.27
CA LYS A 50 -2.84 -4.39 -17.49
C LYS A 50 -2.53 -3.61 -16.21
N THR A 51 -1.91 -2.46 -16.36
CA THR A 51 -1.79 -1.44 -15.31
C THR A 51 -2.47 -0.16 -15.79
N LEU A 52 -3.22 0.49 -14.90
CA LEU A 52 -3.89 1.76 -15.16
C LEU A 52 -3.50 2.75 -14.06
N LEU A 53 -2.75 3.80 -14.41
CA LEU A 53 -2.41 4.86 -13.46
C LEU A 53 -3.66 5.61 -13.02
N THR A 54 -3.74 5.90 -11.72
CA THR A 54 -4.82 6.64 -11.07
C THR A 54 -4.28 7.81 -10.26
N THR A 55 -5.11 8.76 -9.93
CA THR A 55 -4.73 9.94 -9.14
C THR A 55 -4.35 9.62 -7.70
N SER A 56 -4.72 8.44 -7.18
CA SER A 56 -4.30 7.92 -5.88
C SER A 56 -4.55 6.40 -5.80
N CYS A 57 -3.93 5.72 -4.84
CA CYS A 57 -4.25 4.33 -4.51
C CYS A 57 -5.70 4.17 -4.04
N THR A 58 -6.25 5.17 -3.34
CA THR A 58 -7.67 5.20 -2.93
C THR A 58 -8.58 5.10 -4.14
N HIS A 59 -8.32 5.86 -5.18
CA HIS A 59 -9.09 5.79 -6.43
C HIS A 59 -8.90 4.45 -7.17
N ALA A 60 -7.74 3.81 -7.06
CA ALA A 60 -7.55 2.45 -7.57
C ALA A 60 -8.39 1.43 -6.80
N LEU A 61 -8.52 1.55 -5.46
CA LEU A 61 -9.41 0.72 -4.63
C LEU A 61 -10.89 0.97 -4.97
N GLU A 62 -11.29 2.22 -5.19
CA GLU A 62 -12.64 2.58 -5.64
C GLU A 62 -12.97 1.99 -7.01
N MET A 63 -12.02 2.01 -7.95
CA MET A 63 -12.17 1.34 -9.25
C MET A 63 -12.32 -0.18 -9.07
N ALA A 64 -11.53 -0.82 -8.19
CA ALA A 64 -11.67 -2.24 -7.89
C ALA A 64 -13.07 -2.56 -7.32
N ALA A 65 -13.58 -1.72 -6.41
CA ALA A 65 -14.93 -1.88 -5.87
C ALA A 65 -16.02 -1.77 -6.95
N LEU A 66 -15.91 -0.81 -7.88
CA LEU A 66 -16.83 -0.69 -9.02
C LEU A 66 -16.76 -1.88 -9.98
N LEU A 67 -15.55 -2.42 -10.21
CA LEU A 67 -15.37 -3.60 -11.06
C LEU A 67 -16.08 -4.84 -10.50
N LEU A 68 -16.17 -4.95 -9.18
CA LEU A 68 -16.91 -6.03 -8.50
C LEU A 68 -18.43 -5.92 -8.64
N ARG A 69 -18.98 -4.77 -9.07
CA ARG A 69 -20.43 -4.53 -9.15
C ARG A 69 -21.15 -4.78 -7.82
N LEU A 70 -20.53 -4.37 -6.71
CA LEU A 70 -21.06 -4.56 -5.36
C LEU A 70 -22.45 -3.94 -5.22
N GLN A 71 -23.30 -4.62 -4.45
CA GLN A 71 -24.63 -4.18 -4.10
C GLN A 71 -24.70 -3.81 -2.61
N PRO A 72 -25.64 -2.95 -2.20
CA PRO A 72 -25.88 -2.68 -0.80
C PRO A 72 -26.10 -3.97 0.00
N GLY A 73 -25.28 -4.15 1.04
CA GLY A 73 -25.31 -5.33 1.91
C GLY A 73 -24.35 -6.46 1.50
N ASP A 74 -23.70 -6.39 0.35
CA ASP A 74 -22.53 -7.25 0.05
C ASP A 74 -21.41 -7.00 1.06
N GLU A 75 -20.62 -8.02 1.33
CA GLU A 75 -19.54 -7.96 2.31
C GLU A 75 -18.17 -8.10 1.64
N VAL A 76 -17.20 -7.30 2.13
CA VAL A 76 -15.79 -7.39 1.74
C VAL A 76 -14.97 -7.58 3.01
N ILE A 77 -14.21 -8.69 3.09
CA ILE A 77 -13.33 -8.97 4.23
C ILE A 77 -12.06 -8.12 4.07
N VAL A 78 -11.69 -7.41 5.15
CA VAL A 78 -10.51 -6.53 5.19
C VAL A 78 -9.80 -6.68 6.54
N PRO A 79 -8.46 -6.45 6.63
CA PRO A 79 -7.79 -6.44 7.93
C PRO A 79 -8.26 -5.25 8.77
N ALA A 80 -8.39 -5.44 10.09
CA ALA A 80 -8.71 -4.36 11.01
C ALA A 80 -7.53 -3.39 11.24
N PHE A 81 -6.30 -3.84 10.94
CA PHE A 81 -5.05 -3.06 11.00
C PHE A 81 -4.62 -2.62 9.60
N THR A 82 -5.21 -1.57 9.08
CA THR A 82 -4.89 -1.00 7.77
C THR A 82 -5.22 0.49 7.69
N PHE A 83 -4.83 1.10 6.58
CA PHE A 83 -5.25 2.46 6.26
C PHE A 83 -6.73 2.48 5.87
N VAL A 84 -7.42 3.57 6.21
CA VAL A 84 -8.88 3.70 6.05
C VAL A 84 -9.37 3.45 4.62
N SER A 85 -8.59 3.76 3.60
CA SER A 85 -8.99 3.59 2.19
C SER A 85 -9.28 2.15 1.82
N THR A 86 -8.57 1.17 2.42
CA THR A 86 -8.78 -0.26 2.20
C THR A 86 -10.21 -0.71 2.55
N ALA A 87 -10.86 -0.03 3.49
CA ALA A 87 -12.24 -0.31 3.89
C ALA A 87 -13.23 0.66 3.23
N SER A 88 -12.93 1.97 3.23
CA SER A 88 -13.87 3.01 2.80
C SER A 88 -14.21 2.96 1.31
N ALA A 89 -13.27 2.51 0.46
CA ALA A 89 -13.49 2.38 -0.98
C ALA A 89 -14.69 1.48 -1.32
N PHE A 90 -14.90 0.42 -0.57
CA PHE A 90 -16.03 -0.50 -0.76
C PHE A 90 -17.34 0.08 -0.19
N MET A 91 -17.25 0.85 0.88
CA MET A 91 -18.42 1.51 1.49
C MET A 91 -19.07 2.53 0.58
N LEU A 92 -18.31 3.19 -0.28
CA LEU A 92 -18.85 4.15 -1.27
C LEU A 92 -19.89 3.52 -2.20
N TYR A 93 -19.82 2.20 -2.39
CA TYR A 93 -20.73 1.45 -3.25
C TYR A 93 -21.71 0.58 -2.45
N GLY A 94 -21.88 0.88 -1.16
CA GLY A 94 -22.85 0.23 -0.29
C GLY A 94 -22.43 -1.13 0.28
N ALA A 95 -21.22 -1.59 0.01
CA ALA A 95 -20.72 -2.81 0.63
C ALA A 95 -20.31 -2.58 2.09
N LYS A 96 -20.43 -3.62 2.89
CA LYS A 96 -20.04 -3.63 4.30
C LYS A 96 -18.64 -4.22 4.46
N PRO A 97 -17.64 -3.47 4.96
CA PRO A 97 -16.39 -4.05 5.39
C PRO A 97 -16.61 -5.01 6.57
N VAL A 98 -16.04 -6.21 6.46
CA VAL A 98 -15.97 -7.20 7.54
C VAL A 98 -14.54 -7.24 8.03
N PHE A 99 -14.32 -6.66 9.22
CA PHE A 99 -12.99 -6.61 9.80
C PHE A 99 -12.58 -7.98 10.35
N VAL A 100 -11.34 -8.35 10.13
CA VAL A 100 -10.71 -9.53 10.73
C VAL A 100 -9.37 -9.16 11.35
N ASP A 101 -8.91 -9.94 12.32
CA ASP A 101 -7.65 -9.67 12.99
C ASP A 101 -6.45 -9.98 12.09
N VAL A 102 -5.29 -9.58 12.54
CA VAL A 102 -4.02 -9.79 11.87
C VAL A 102 -3.14 -10.77 12.64
N ARG A 103 -2.17 -11.35 11.96
CA ARG A 103 -1.15 -12.20 12.57
C ARG A 103 -0.22 -11.37 13.45
N ARG A 104 0.13 -11.91 14.60
CA ARG A 104 1.02 -11.23 15.56
C ARG A 104 2.45 -11.01 15.04
N ASP A 105 2.93 -11.89 14.18
CA ASP A 105 4.30 -11.84 13.64
C ASP A 105 4.47 -10.78 12.56
N THR A 106 3.59 -10.75 11.57
CA THR A 106 3.74 -9.91 10.36
C THR A 106 2.80 -8.70 10.33
N LEU A 107 1.76 -8.67 11.17
CA LEU A 107 0.65 -7.72 11.12
C LEU A 107 -0.15 -7.75 9.80
N ASN A 108 0.03 -8.80 9.02
CA ASN A 108 -0.79 -9.11 7.86
C ASN A 108 -2.06 -9.83 8.27
N ILE A 109 -3.09 -9.73 7.44
CA ILE A 109 -4.39 -10.39 7.68
C ILE A 109 -4.22 -11.87 8.04
N ASP A 110 -4.98 -12.34 9.03
CA ASP A 110 -4.94 -13.74 9.47
C ASP A 110 -5.87 -14.62 8.60
N PRO A 111 -5.33 -15.59 7.83
CA PRO A 111 -6.14 -16.46 6.99
C PRO A 111 -7.20 -17.28 7.74
N ASP A 112 -6.95 -17.67 9.00
CA ASP A 112 -7.94 -18.41 9.80
C ASP A 112 -9.14 -17.51 10.15
N GLN A 113 -8.89 -16.25 10.45
CA GLN A 113 -9.93 -15.26 10.68
C GLN A 113 -10.71 -14.94 9.38
N VAL A 114 -10.01 -14.87 8.25
CA VAL A 114 -10.63 -14.65 6.93
C VAL A 114 -11.63 -15.77 6.64
N GLU A 115 -11.22 -17.04 6.73
CA GLU A 115 -12.09 -18.17 6.40
C GLU A 115 -13.31 -18.24 7.34
N SER A 116 -13.10 -17.96 8.62
CA SER A 116 -14.18 -17.95 9.63
C SER A 116 -15.19 -16.80 9.43
N ALA A 117 -14.80 -15.71 8.80
CA ALA A 117 -15.64 -14.52 8.57
C ALA A 117 -16.49 -14.61 7.28
N ILE A 118 -16.29 -15.63 6.45
CA ILE A 118 -17.02 -15.79 5.18
C ILE A 118 -18.50 -16.08 5.44
N THR A 119 -19.36 -15.33 4.78
CA THR A 119 -20.81 -15.53 4.75
C THR A 119 -21.32 -15.67 3.30
N SER A 120 -22.61 -15.93 3.14
CA SER A 120 -23.26 -15.92 1.81
C SER A 120 -23.27 -14.56 1.12
N LYS A 121 -22.99 -13.48 1.87
CA LYS A 121 -22.91 -12.09 1.37
C LYS A 121 -21.49 -11.68 0.98
N THR A 122 -20.48 -12.44 1.37
CA THR A 122 -19.09 -12.14 1.07
C THR A 122 -18.85 -12.21 -0.45
N LYS A 123 -18.27 -11.17 -1.04
CA LYS A 123 -17.95 -11.06 -2.47
C LYS A 123 -16.45 -11.00 -2.74
N ALA A 124 -15.70 -10.45 -1.80
CA ALA A 124 -14.26 -10.26 -1.99
C ALA A 124 -13.51 -10.32 -0.66
N ILE A 125 -12.22 -10.57 -0.79
CA ILE A 125 -11.21 -10.42 0.27
C ILE A 125 -10.23 -9.37 -0.24
N CYS A 126 -10.09 -8.25 0.49
CA CYS A 126 -9.08 -7.24 0.20
C CYS A 126 -7.99 -7.32 1.28
N ILE A 127 -6.82 -7.81 0.89
CA ILE A 127 -5.67 -7.97 1.78
C ILE A 127 -4.72 -6.79 1.65
N VAL A 128 -3.89 -6.59 2.67
CA VAL A 128 -2.83 -5.55 2.66
C VAL A 128 -1.49 -6.21 2.94
N HIS A 129 -0.50 -5.97 2.10
CA HIS A 129 0.88 -6.42 2.33
C HIS A 129 1.59 -5.42 3.25
N TYR A 130 1.36 -5.54 4.56
CA TYR A 130 1.85 -4.57 5.53
C TYR A 130 3.38 -4.46 5.52
N GLY A 131 3.88 -3.22 5.43
CA GLY A 131 5.32 -2.95 5.34
C GLY A 131 6.01 -3.46 4.07
N GLY A 132 5.24 -3.94 3.08
CA GLY A 132 5.76 -4.61 1.88
C GLY A 132 6.10 -6.09 2.10
N VAL A 133 5.76 -6.65 3.26
CA VAL A 133 5.90 -8.08 3.57
C VAL A 133 4.67 -8.82 3.10
N ALA A 134 4.86 -9.92 2.40
CA ALA A 134 3.76 -10.71 1.85
C ALA A 134 2.83 -11.26 2.93
N CYS A 135 1.52 -11.23 2.68
CA CYS A 135 0.55 -12.08 3.36
C CYS A 135 0.85 -13.57 3.06
N ASP A 136 0.21 -14.47 3.80
CA ASP A 136 0.22 -15.91 3.48
C ASP A 136 -0.59 -16.16 2.20
N MET A 137 0.06 -15.93 1.05
CA MET A 137 -0.60 -15.92 -0.24
C MET A 137 -1.12 -17.29 -0.65
N GLU A 138 -0.43 -18.37 -0.28
CA GLU A 138 -0.88 -19.73 -0.61
C GLU A 138 -2.24 -20.03 0.03
N ARG A 139 -2.38 -19.69 1.32
CA ARG A 139 -3.63 -19.90 2.04
C ARG A 139 -4.74 -18.95 1.54
N LEU A 140 -4.44 -17.67 1.35
CA LEU A 140 -5.44 -16.67 0.93
C LEU A 140 -5.96 -16.92 -0.48
N VAL A 141 -5.09 -17.34 -1.41
CA VAL A 141 -5.51 -17.77 -2.75
C VAL A 141 -6.40 -19.02 -2.67
N SER A 142 -5.98 -20.04 -1.90
CA SER A 142 -6.77 -21.26 -1.71
C SER A 142 -8.17 -20.99 -1.13
N ILE A 143 -8.25 -20.09 -0.11
CA ILE A 143 -9.53 -19.67 0.49
C ILE A 143 -10.41 -18.97 -0.56
N SER A 144 -9.84 -18.01 -1.30
CA SER A 144 -10.59 -17.27 -2.32
C SER A 144 -11.15 -18.19 -3.42
N GLU A 145 -10.36 -19.15 -3.89
CA GLU A 145 -10.78 -20.15 -4.89
C GLU A 145 -11.85 -21.08 -4.34
N LYS A 146 -11.64 -21.66 -3.15
CA LYS A 146 -12.58 -22.57 -2.47
C LYS A 146 -13.97 -21.94 -2.30
N HIS A 147 -14.03 -20.65 -1.99
CA HIS A 147 -15.28 -19.93 -1.73
C HIS A 147 -15.75 -19.07 -2.92
N SER A 148 -15.07 -19.15 -4.08
CA SER A 148 -15.38 -18.36 -5.29
C SER A 148 -15.43 -16.85 -5.00
N LEU A 149 -14.51 -16.35 -4.17
CA LEU A 149 -14.39 -14.95 -3.82
C LEU A 149 -13.34 -14.26 -4.67
N VAL A 150 -13.51 -12.97 -4.92
CA VAL A 150 -12.48 -12.17 -5.60
C VAL A 150 -11.42 -11.76 -4.59
N LEU A 151 -10.14 -12.10 -4.86
CA LEU A 151 -9.01 -11.64 -4.09
C LEU A 151 -8.48 -10.32 -4.68
N ILE A 152 -8.34 -9.30 -3.83
CA ILE A 152 -7.78 -7.98 -4.16
C ILE A 152 -6.58 -7.74 -3.25
N GLU A 153 -5.47 -7.31 -3.83
CA GLU A 153 -4.26 -6.97 -3.09
C GLU A 153 -4.12 -5.43 -2.97
N ASP A 154 -4.34 -4.88 -1.78
CA ASP A 154 -3.86 -3.53 -1.48
C ASP A 154 -2.34 -3.61 -1.28
N ASN A 155 -1.63 -3.38 -2.37
CA ASN A 155 -0.18 -3.46 -2.43
C ASN A 155 0.49 -2.09 -2.31
N ALA A 156 -0.15 -1.16 -1.59
CA ALA A 156 0.34 0.21 -1.41
C ALA A 156 1.75 0.30 -0.78
N HIS A 157 2.25 -0.77 -0.16
CA HIS A 157 3.57 -0.84 0.48
C HIS A 157 4.55 -1.76 -0.25
N GLY A 158 4.10 -2.57 -1.21
CA GLY A 158 4.87 -3.72 -1.71
C GLY A 158 5.11 -3.76 -3.21
N LEU A 159 5.07 -2.62 -3.93
CA LEU A 159 5.41 -2.63 -5.35
C LEU A 159 6.81 -3.24 -5.55
N PHE A 160 6.90 -4.24 -6.42
CA PHE A 160 8.08 -5.05 -6.72
C PHE A 160 8.60 -5.95 -5.59
N ALA A 161 7.95 -5.98 -4.43
CA ALA A 161 8.17 -7.05 -3.44
C ALA A 161 7.70 -8.40 -4.01
N LYS A 162 8.24 -9.51 -3.46
CA LYS A 162 7.92 -10.84 -3.95
C LYS A 162 7.59 -11.81 -2.81
N TYR A 163 6.80 -12.81 -3.17
CA TYR A 163 6.58 -14.01 -2.39
C TYR A 163 6.89 -15.24 -3.22
N LYS A 164 7.89 -16.02 -2.78
CA LYS A 164 8.40 -17.21 -3.50
C LYS A 164 8.71 -16.91 -4.98
N GLY A 165 9.36 -15.79 -5.24
CA GLY A 165 9.77 -15.35 -6.58
C GLY A 165 8.67 -14.69 -7.43
N LYS A 166 7.40 -14.70 -7.00
CA LYS A 166 6.29 -14.06 -7.70
C LYS A 166 5.99 -12.68 -7.09
N TYR A 167 5.83 -11.66 -7.92
CA TYR A 167 5.57 -10.29 -7.47
C TYR A 167 4.25 -10.15 -6.71
N LEU A 168 4.26 -9.40 -5.61
CA LEU A 168 3.04 -8.97 -4.93
C LEU A 168 2.23 -8.05 -5.84
N GLY A 169 0.91 -8.15 -5.72
CA GLY A 169 -0.01 -7.49 -6.65
C GLY A 169 -0.33 -8.30 -7.90
N THR A 170 0.13 -9.58 -7.98
CA THR A 170 -0.14 -10.47 -9.12
C THR A 170 -0.83 -11.77 -8.74
N PHE A 171 -1.21 -11.95 -7.48
CA PHE A 171 -1.87 -13.16 -6.98
C PHE A 171 -3.38 -13.09 -7.10
N GLY A 172 -3.98 -11.96 -6.76
CA GLY A 172 -5.42 -11.72 -6.85
C GLY A 172 -5.87 -11.32 -8.25
N ALA A 173 -7.17 -11.18 -8.44
CA ALA A 173 -7.75 -10.70 -9.71
C ALA A 173 -7.33 -9.27 -10.04
N MET A 174 -7.12 -8.45 -9.01
CA MET A 174 -6.71 -7.06 -9.08
C MET A 174 -5.78 -6.72 -7.91
N ALA A 175 -4.94 -5.68 -8.12
CA ALA A 175 -4.19 -5.08 -7.05
C ALA A 175 -4.11 -3.56 -7.20
N THR A 176 -3.81 -2.87 -6.10
CA THR A 176 -3.64 -1.41 -6.10
C THR A 176 -2.24 -1.02 -5.66
N GLN A 177 -1.71 0.04 -6.25
CA GLN A 177 -0.39 0.58 -5.94
C GLN A 177 -0.51 2.04 -5.49
N SER A 178 0.42 2.50 -4.66
CA SER A 178 0.47 3.88 -4.20
C SER A 178 1.79 4.55 -4.57
N PHE A 179 1.69 5.77 -5.07
CA PHE A 179 2.83 6.64 -5.38
C PHE A 179 2.77 7.96 -4.60
N HIS A 180 2.06 7.94 -3.45
CA HIS A 180 2.04 9.05 -2.50
C HIS A 180 3.46 9.37 -1.99
N GLU A 181 3.72 10.61 -1.53
CA GLU A 181 5.05 11.05 -1.09
C GLU A 181 5.71 10.17 -0.02
N THR A 182 4.92 9.41 0.74
CA THR A 182 5.43 8.50 1.79
C THR A 182 5.85 7.14 1.27
N LYS A 183 5.63 6.84 0.00
CA LYS A 183 5.93 5.53 -0.60
C LYS A 183 7.37 5.43 -1.10
N ASN A 184 7.80 4.22 -1.38
CA ASN A 184 9.17 3.94 -1.83
C ASN A 184 9.47 4.62 -3.16
N LEU A 185 8.56 4.46 -4.13
CA LEU A 185 8.53 5.19 -5.38
C LEU A 185 7.40 6.21 -5.31
N THR A 186 7.69 7.47 -5.59
CA THR A 186 6.71 8.55 -5.41
C THR A 186 6.66 9.50 -6.60
N CYS A 187 5.48 10.04 -6.84
CA CYS A 187 5.29 11.22 -7.69
C CYS A 187 4.52 12.34 -6.98
N GLY A 188 4.53 12.32 -5.63
CA GLY A 188 3.78 13.23 -4.78
C GLY A 188 2.40 12.67 -4.46
N GLU A 189 1.51 12.63 -5.42
CA GLU A 189 0.21 11.97 -5.35
C GLU A 189 0.02 11.06 -6.57
N GLY A 190 -0.39 9.81 -6.33
CA GLY A 190 -0.61 8.86 -7.40
C GLY A 190 -0.92 7.46 -6.93
N GLY A 191 -1.44 6.67 -7.85
CA GLY A 191 -1.69 5.25 -7.65
C GLY A 191 -1.79 4.51 -8.96
N ALA A 192 -2.03 3.22 -8.89
CA ALA A 192 -2.36 2.41 -10.05
C ALA A 192 -3.30 1.26 -9.66
N LEU A 193 -4.20 0.92 -10.57
CA LEU A 193 -4.91 -0.35 -10.57
C LEU A 193 -4.13 -1.34 -11.47
N VAL A 194 -3.71 -2.43 -10.90
CA VAL A 194 -3.16 -3.59 -11.59
C VAL A 194 -4.30 -4.58 -11.82
N VAL A 195 -4.53 -4.95 -13.07
CA VAL A 195 -5.57 -5.91 -13.47
C VAL A 195 -4.88 -7.19 -13.89
N ASN A 196 -5.13 -8.28 -13.17
CA ASN A 196 -4.58 -9.60 -13.48
C ASN A 196 -5.58 -10.45 -14.28
N ASP A 197 -6.90 -10.35 -13.97
CA ASP A 197 -7.94 -10.97 -14.78
C ASP A 197 -8.21 -10.16 -16.06
N PRO A 198 -7.86 -10.67 -17.26
CA PRO A 198 -8.02 -9.93 -18.52
C PRO A 198 -9.47 -9.51 -18.80
N LYS A 199 -10.46 -10.22 -18.26
CA LYS A 199 -11.89 -9.93 -18.43
C LYS A 199 -12.29 -8.58 -17.83
N LEU A 200 -11.54 -8.08 -16.84
CA LEU A 200 -11.80 -6.80 -16.18
C LEU A 200 -11.18 -5.61 -16.90
N GLY A 201 -10.18 -5.85 -17.78
CA GLY A 201 -9.32 -4.81 -18.34
C GLY A 201 -10.05 -3.74 -19.14
N GLU A 202 -11.01 -4.13 -19.99
CA GLU A 202 -11.77 -3.18 -20.81
C GLU A 202 -12.68 -2.31 -19.93
N ARG A 203 -13.41 -2.92 -19.00
CA ARG A 203 -14.29 -2.16 -18.12
C ARG A 203 -13.49 -1.24 -17.21
N ALA A 204 -12.29 -1.64 -16.75
CA ALA A 204 -11.42 -0.79 -15.93
C ALA A 204 -11.02 0.50 -16.68
N GLU A 205 -10.70 0.43 -17.98
CA GLU A 205 -10.43 1.62 -18.82
C GLU A 205 -11.65 2.55 -18.89
N ILE A 206 -12.83 1.97 -19.09
CA ILE A 206 -14.09 2.73 -19.17
C ILE A 206 -14.38 3.45 -17.84
N LEU A 207 -14.29 2.74 -16.71
CA LEU A 207 -14.53 3.31 -15.38
C LEU A 207 -13.55 4.45 -15.08
N ARG A 208 -12.26 4.31 -15.41
CA ARG A 208 -11.24 5.34 -15.20
C ARG A 208 -11.52 6.62 -16.00
N GLU A 209 -12.12 6.49 -17.19
CA GLU A 209 -12.41 7.58 -18.14
C GLU A 209 -13.87 8.00 -18.10
N LYS A 210 -14.42 8.19 -16.91
CA LYS A 210 -15.76 8.76 -16.67
C LYS A 210 -16.91 7.90 -17.22
N GLY A 211 -16.68 6.59 -17.37
CA GLY A 211 -17.66 5.66 -17.93
C GLY A 211 -17.78 5.76 -19.46
N THR A 212 -16.77 6.33 -20.15
CA THR A 212 -16.76 6.46 -21.61
C THR A 212 -15.88 5.41 -22.26
N ASP A 213 -16.20 5.01 -23.48
CA ASP A 213 -15.38 4.14 -24.31
C ASP A 213 -14.31 4.88 -25.14
N ARG A 214 -13.88 6.04 -24.62
CA ARG A 214 -12.85 6.90 -25.28
C ARG A 214 -11.59 6.14 -25.65
N THR A 215 -11.15 5.19 -24.83
CA THR A 215 -9.95 4.38 -25.12
C THR A 215 -10.16 3.52 -26.38
N LYS A 216 -11.37 2.99 -26.61
CA LYS A 216 -11.71 2.28 -27.84
C LYS A 216 -11.68 3.21 -29.06
N PHE A 217 -12.19 4.44 -28.91
CA PHE A 217 -12.11 5.44 -29.97
C PHE A 217 -10.67 5.77 -30.36
N LEU A 218 -9.78 5.99 -29.38
CA LEU A 218 -8.37 6.27 -29.61
C LEU A 218 -7.63 5.11 -30.27
N ARG A 219 -8.13 3.88 -30.15
CA ARG A 219 -7.62 2.66 -30.83
C ARG A 219 -8.27 2.43 -32.20
N GLY A 220 -9.20 3.29 -32.64
CA GLY A 220 -9.92 3.10 -33.91
C GLY A 220 -10.91 1.95 -33.89
N GLN A 221 -11.36 1.50 -32.72
CA GLN A 221 -12.34 0.40 -32.57
C GLN A 221 -13.79 0.86 -32.63
N VAL A 222 -14.03 2.16 -32.48
CA VAL A 222 -15.35 2.81 -32.63
C VAL A 222 -15.15 4.17 -33.31
N ASP A 223 -16.14 4.60 -34.09
CA ASP A 223 -16.09 5.86 -34.85
C ASP A 223 -16.22 7.10 -33.96
N LYS A 224 -16.94 6.99 -32.85
CA LYS A 224 -17.16 8.04 -31.84
C LYS A 224 -17.21 7.39 -30.48
N TYR A 225 -16.64 8.04 -29.47
CA TYR A 225 -16.81 7.58 -28.09
C TYR A 225 -18.11 8.13 -27.48
N THR A 226 -18.68 7.37 -26.56
CA THR A 226 -19.90 7.72 -25.86
C THR A 226 -19.84 7.29 -24.39
N TRP A 227 -20.86 7.68 -23.63
CA TRP A 227 -21.01 7.25 -22.24
C TRP A 227 -21.69 5.87 -22.19
N VAL A 228 -21.00 4.86 -21.66
CA VAL A 228 -21.42 3.44 -21.73
C VAL A 228 -21.55 2.77 -20.36
N ASP A 229 -20.96 3.33 -19.31
CA ASP A 229 -21.01 2.78 -17.93
C ASP A 229 -20.86 3.91 -16.92
N VAL A 230 -21.01 3.62 -15.64
CA VAL A 230 -20.59 4.52 -14.55
C VAL A 230 -19.08 4.72 -14.61
N GLY A 231 -18.58 5.76 -13.96
CA GLY A 231 -17.14 6.00 -13.88
C GLY A 231 -16.83 7.34 -13.27
N SER A 232 -15.54 7.64 -13.12
CA SER A 232 -15.08 8.92 -12.63
C SER A 232 -13.81 9.38 -13.34
N SER A 233 -13.36 10.57 -13.04
CA SER A 233 -12.12 11.15 -13.58
C SER A 233 -10.92 10.73 -12.74
N TRP A 234 -10.49 9.49 -12.87
CA TRP A 234 -9.40 8.93 -12.08
C TRP A 234 -8.04 8.92 -12.80
N VAL A 235 -7.95 9.57 -13.93
CA VAL A 235 -6.73 9.61 -14.74
C VAL A 235 -5.68 10.50 -14.08
N MET A 236 -4.48 9.97 -13.87
CA MET A 236 -3.32 10.72 -13.36
C MET A 236 -2.85 11.74 -14.40
N SER A 237 -2.43 12.94 -13.97
CA SER A 237 -1.76 13.91 -14.82
C SER A 237 -0.45 13.37 -15.38
N ASP A 238 -0.15 13.66 -16.66
CA ASP A 238 1.10 13.23 -17.29
C ASP A 238 2.34 13.90 -16.70
N LEU A 239 2.19 15.05 -16.00
CA LEU A 239 3.26 15.67 -15.23
C LEU A 239 3.71 14.77 -14.06
N LEU A 240 2.77 14.20 -13.32
CA LEU A 240 3.07 13.27 -12.21
C LEU A 240 3.55 11.92 -12.75
N ALA A 241 3.00 11.47 -13.87
CA ALA A 241 3.47 10.26 -14.54
C ALA A 241 4.92 10.40 -15.02
N ALA A 242 5.36 11.59 -15.47
CA ALA A 242 6.76 11.86 -15.83
C ALA A 242 7.71 11.71 -14.64
N ILE A 243 7.34 12.26 -13.46
CA ILE A 243 8.11 12.04 -12.24
C ILE A 243 8.15 10.55 -11.90
N LEU A 244 7.01 9.84 -11.99
CA LEU A 244 6.95 8.41 -11.73
C LEU A 244 7.84 7.61 -12.68
N CYS A 245 7.95 8.00 -13.96
CA CYS A 245 8.89 7.35 -14.91
C CYS A 245 10.33 7.43 -14.40
N GLY A 246 10.78 8.59 -13.92
CA GLY A 246 12.12 8.75 -13.33
C GLY A 246 12.32 7.85 -12.09
N GLN A 247 11.33 7.75 -11.23
CA GLN A 247 11.36 6.85 -10.08
C GLN A 247 11.45 5.37 -10.52
N LEU A 248 10.69 4.98 -11.53
CA LEU A 248 10.70 3.62 -12.08
C LEU A 248 12.03 3.28 -12.79
N GLU A 249 12.71 4.25 -13.41
CA GLU A 249 14.03 4.05 -14.02
C GLU A 249 15.08 3.63 -12.97
N ARG A 250 14.99 4.15 -11.75
CA ARG A 250 15.94 3.89 -10.66
C ARG A 250 15.36 3.08 -9.48
N ALA A 251 14.31 2.30 -9.74
CA ALA A 251 13.64 1.52 -8.71
C ALA A 251 14.61 0.59 -7.93
N ASP A 252 15.52 -0.08 -8.63
CA ASP A 252 16.49 -0.99 -8.02
C ASP A 252 17.44 -0.25 -7.06
N GLU A 253 17.91 0.95 -7.43
CA GLU A 253 18.74 1.81 -6.56
C GLU A 253 17.97 2.21 -5.29
N ILE A 254 16.73 2.68 -5.47
CA ILE A 254 15.85 3.08 -4.36
C ILE A 254 15.62 1.92 -3.39
N TYR A 255 15.31 0.74 -3.91
CA TYR A 255 15.09 -0.44 -3.07
C TYR A 255 16.36 -0.93 -2.40
N ALA A 256 17.50 -0.91 -3.08
CA ALA A 256 18.78 -1.26 -2.48
C ALA A 256 19.13 -0.33 -1.29
N SER A 257 18.93 0.99 -1.46
CA SER A 257 19.15 1.98 -0.40
C SER A 257 18.23 1.71 0.80
N ARG A 258 16.92 1.52 0.56
CA ARG A 258 15.95 1.26 1.63
C ARG A 258 16.23 -0.04 2.37
N MET A 259 16.59 -1.11 1.64
CA MET A 259 16.95 -2.39 2.24
C MET A 259 18.25 -2.31 3.07
N HIS A 260 19.23 -1.51 2.62
CA HIS A 260 20.43 -1.26 3.41
C HIS A 260 20.08 -0.62 4.78
N ILE A 261 19.24 0.42 4.77
CA ILE A 261 18.78 1.10 5.99
C ILE A 261 17.97 0.13 6.88
N TRP A 262 17.05 -0.65 6.28
CA TRP A 262 16.20 -1.60 6.99
C TRP A 262 17.05 -2.70 7.68
N ASN A 263 17.96 -3.31 6.94
CA ASN A 263 18.83 -4.37 7.44
C ASN A 263 19.71 -3.87 8.58
N ARG A 264 20.32 -2.68 8.42
CA ARG A 264 21.14 -2.08 9.47
C ARG A 264 20.34 -1.82 10.75
N TYR A 265 19.11 -1.32 10.68
CA TYR A 265 18.24 -1.23 11.85
C TYR A 265 18.02 -2.59 12.49
N HIS A 266 17.74 -3.60 11.68
CA HIS A 266 17.42 -4.94 12.18
C HIS A 266 18.62 -5.57 12.90
N GLU A 267 19.79 -5.50 12.30
CA GLU A 267 21.03 -6.03 12.86
C GLU A 267 21.45 -5.28 14.14
N GLU A 268 21.48 -3.95 14.07
CA GLU A 268 22.00 -3.15 15.19
C GLU A 268 21.03 -3.02 16.36
N LEU A 269 19.74 -3.20 16.18
CA LEU A 269 18.76 -3.13 17.27
C LEU A 269 18.41 -4.50 17.88
N LEU A 270 18.87 -5.62 17.31
CA LEU A 270 18.46 -6.96 17.72
C LEU A 270 18.76 -7.24 19.21
N ASP A 271 20.00 -7.02 19.65
CA ASP A 271 20.41 -7.28 21.03
C ASP A 271 19.66 -6.37 22.03
N TRP A 272 19.51 -5.10 21.68
CA TRP A 272 18.73 -4.15 22.48
C TRP A 272 17.28 -4.57 22.59
N ALA A 273 16.67 -4.97 21.48
CA ALA A 273 15.28 -5.40 21.43
C ALA A 273 15.05 -6.66 22.29
N ASN A 274 15.95 -7.65 22.18
CA ASN A 274 15.89 -8.86 23.02
C ASN A 274 16.00 -8.52 24.51
N LEU A 275 16.96 -7.64 24.90
CA LEU A 275 17.12 -7.22 26.29
C LEU A 275 15.91 -6.46 26.82
N LYS A 276 15.25 -5.66 25.97
CA LYS A 276 14.10 -4.81 26.33
C LYS A 276 12.75 -5.44 26.06
N LYS A 277 12.72 -6.67 25.52
CA LYS A 277 11.51 -7.39 25.08
C LYS A 277 10.68 -6.63 24.03
N VAL A 278 11.35 -5.78 23.24
CA VAL A 278 10.74 -5.06 22.12
C VAL A 278 10.66 -6.00 20.91
N VAL A 279 9.52 -6.04 20.24
CA VAL A 279 9.34 -6.90 19.06
C VAL A 279 9.75 -6.15 17.80
N LEU A 280 10.68 -6.74 17.05
CA LEU A 280 11.13 -6.25 15.73
C LEU A 280 10.24 -6.80 14.60
N PRO A 281 10.29 -6.19 13.39
CA PRO A 281 9.56 -6.70 12.24
C PRO A 281 10.01 -8.12 11.86
N THR A 282 9.05 -8.95 11.52
CA THR A 282 9.31 -10.32 11.05
C THR A 282 9.10 -10.39 9.54
N VAL A 283 10.05 -11.03 8.85
CA VAL A 283 9.96 -11.32 7.42
C VAL A 283 9.93 -12.85 7.25
N PRO A 284 8.76 -13.43 6.89
CA PRO A 284 8.65 -14.87 6.67
C PRO A 284 9.53 -15.37 5.54
N GLN A 285 9.88 -16.67 5.60
CA GLN A 285 10.66 -17.31 4.54
C GLN A 285 9.93 -17.19 3.18
N GLY A 286 10.70 -16.89 2.14
CA GLY A 286 10.18 -16.70 0.79
C GLY A 286 9.64 -15.31 0.50
N CYS A 287 9.64 -14.39 1.48
CA CYS A 287 9.30 -13.00 1.26
C CYS A 287 10.55 -12.18 0.91
N GLU A 288 10.49 -11.45 -0.20
CA GLU A 288 11.46 -10.43 -0.60
C GLU A 288 10.76 -9.07 -0.51
N HIS A 289 10.94 -8.37 0.62
CA HIS A 289 10.29 -7.07 0.83
C HIS A 289 11.16 -5.90 0.36
N THR A 290 10.59 -4.71 0.30
CA THR A 290 11.21 -3.51 -0.28
C THR A 290 11.62 -2.45 0.76
N GLY A 291 11.71 -2.82 2.03
CA GLY A 291 12.11 -1.90 3.10
C GLY A 291 11.19 -0.69 3.23
N HIS A 292 9.85 -0.89 3.15
CA HIS A 292 8.90 0.24 3.17
C HIS A 292 8.87 0.94 4.54
N VAL A 293 8.78 0.18 5.62
CA VAL A 293 8.81 0.70 6.99
C VAL A 293 9.71 -0.18 7.87
N TYR A 294 10.29 0.42 8.91
CA TYR A 294 10.87 -0.29 10.02
C TYR A 294 10.12 0.08 11.29
N HIS A 295 9.59 -0.90 12.01
CA HIS A 295 8.76 -0.65 13.18
C HIS A 295 9.23 -1.43 14.41
N LEU A 296 8.87 -0.94 15.56
CA LEU A 296 9.07 -1.58 16.87
C LEU A 296 7.71 -1.73 17.52
N ARG A 297 7.48 -2.83 18.23
CA ARG A 297 6.33 -2.95 19.14
C ARG A 297 6.84 -2.97 20.57
N LEU A 298 6.43 -1.97 21.34
CA LEU A 298 6.74 -1.83 22.78
C LEU A 298 5.69 -2.58 23.61
N ASP A 299 5.85 -2.62 24.92
CA ASP A 299 4.98 -3.42 25.78
C ASP A 299 3.55 -2.85 25.89
N ASP A 300 3.43 -1.50 25.91
CA ASP A 300 2.15 -0.81 26.07
C ASP A 300 2.15 0.60 25.45
N VAL A 301 1.00 1.25 25.47
CA VAL A 301 0.79 2.60 24.92
C VAL A 301 1.62 3.67 25.65
N ASP A 302 1.80 3.54 26.97
CA ASP A 302 2.56 4.50 27.76
C ASP A 302 4.04 4.47 27.40
N GLN A 303 4.61 3.28 27.23
CA GLN A 303 5.99 3.12 26.77
C GLN A 303 6.17 3.63 25.35
N ARG A 304 5.23 3.35 24.45
CA ARG A 304 5.24 3.88 23.07
C ARG A 304 5.26 5.41 23.08
N ASP A 305 4.41 6.05 23.84
CA ASP A 305 4.30 7.51 23.89
C ASP A 305 5.54 8.16 24.53
N LYS A 306 6.09 7.54 25.58
CA LYS A 306 7.38 7.94 26.17
C LYS A 306 8.51 7.79 25.15
N PHE A 307 8.53 6.70 24.38
CA PHE A 307 9.53 6.45 23.36
C PHE A 307 9.47 7.49 22.23
N ILE A 308 8.29 7.76 21.68
CA ILE A 308 8.10 8.81 20.67
C ILE A 308 8.53 10.18 21.21
N THR A 309 8.16 10.49 22.46
CA THR A 309 8.53 11.75 23.12
C THR A 309 10.04 11.84 23.32
N HIS A 310 10.70 10.75 23.71
CA HIS A 310 12.15 10.68 23.87
C HIS A 310 12.87 11.03 22.56
N LEU A 311 12.51 10.37 21.46
CA LEU A 311 13.09 10.63 20.15
C LEU A 311 12.81 12.07 19.66
N LYS A 312 11.60 12.56 19.86
CA LYS A 312 11.20 13.92 19.48
C LYS A 312 12.02 15.00 20.18
N LYS A 313 12.36 14.82 21.47
CA LYS A 313 13.19 15.78 22.25
C LYS A 313 14.57 15.99 21.64
N ILE A 314 15.12 15.02 20.94
CA ILE A 314 16.42 15.10 20.27
C ILE A 314 16.30 15.30 18.76
N GLY A 315 15.11 15.66 18.28
CA GLY A 315 14.87 16.03 16.88
C GLY A 315 14.62 14.87 15.93
N ILE A 316 14.36 13.66 16.43
CA ILE A 316 14.05 12.48 15.63
C ILE A 316 12.53 12.27 15.60
N LEU A 317 11.94 12.22 14.40
CA LEU A 317 10.49 12.04 14.25
C LEU A 317 10.15 10.56 14.01
N ALA A 318 9.72 9.88 15.06
CA ALA A 318 9.10 8.55 15.01
C ALA A 318 7.58 8.68 15.16
N VAL A 319 6.79 7.81 14.55
CA VAL A 319 5.33 7.91 14.48
C VAL A 319 4.65 6.55 14.69
N PHE A 320 3.47 6.57 15.29
CA PHE A 320 2.61 5.39 15.44
C PHE A 320 2.03 4.91 14.08
N HIS A 321 1.37 3.72 14.07
CA HIS A 321 0.67 3.13 12.90
C HIS A 321 -0.17 1.96 13.38
N TYR A 322 -1.27 1.77 12.87
CA TYR A 322 -2.52 2.37 12.55
C TYR A 322 -3.41 2.36 13.80
N GLN A 323 -4.44 3.21 13.86
CA GLN A 323 -5.51 2.97 14.82
C GLN A 323 -6.39 1.84 14.30
N PRO A 324 -6.85 0.91 15.17
CA PRO A 324 -7.75 -0.18 14.78
C PRO A 324 -9.02 0.35 14.10
N LEU A 325 -9.26 -0.02 12.84
CA LEU A 325 -10.39 0.54 12.08
C LEU A 325 -11.75 0.20 12.70
N HIS A 326 -11.90 -1.00 13.28
CA HIS A 326 -13.15 -1.41 13.92
C HIS A 326 -13.47 -0.57 15.17
N LEU A 327 -12.47 0.05 15.82
CA LEU A 327 -12.65 0.95 16.97
C LEU A 327 -12.81 2.42 16.57
N SER A 328 -12.63 2.77 15.31
CA SER A 328 -12.90 4.11 14.81
C SER A 328 -14.38 4.47 14.93
N THR A 329 -14.72 5.76 14.82
CA THR A 329 -16.11 6.21 14.84
C THR A 329 -16.97 5.43 13.84
N VAL A 330 -16.51 5.29 12.59
CA VAL A 330 -17.22 4.51 11.56
C VAL A 330 -17.21 3.01 11.88
N GLY A 331 -16.09 2.45 12.31
CA GLY A 331 -16.01 1.04 12.68
C GLY A 331 -17.00 0.64 13.78
N ARG A 332 -17.18 1.49 14.77
CA ARG A 332 -18.19 1.28 15.82
C ARG A 332 -19.63 1.30 15.29
N THR A 333 -19.95 2.12 14.27
CA THR A 333 -21.28 2.08 13.61
C THR A 333 -21.50 0.78 12.83
N LEU A 334 -20.42 0.12 12.40
CA LEU A 334 -20.47 -1.20 11.77
C LEU A 334 -20.51 -2.36 12.75
N GLY A 335 -20.53 -2.09 14.06
CA GLY A 335 -20.62 -3.09 15.13
C GLY A 335 -19.29 -3.43 15.78
N GLY A 336 -18.23 -2.67 15.51
CA GLY A 336 -16.90 -2.85 16.11
C GLY A 336 -16.90 -2.58 17.61
N LYS A 337 -16.21 -3.44 18.37
CA LYS A 337 -16.10 -3.39 19.83
C LYS A 337 -14.68 -3.72 20.26
N GLU A 338 -14.29 -3.23 21.42
CA GLU A 338 -13.04 -3.62 22.08
C GLU A 338 -12.98 -5.13 22.34
N GLY A 339 -11.80 -5.70 22.20
CA GLY A 339 -11.53 -7.12 22.37
C GLY A 339 -11.89 -8.01 21.18
N GLN A 340 -12.45 -7.46 20.08
CA GLN A 340 -12.79 -8.25 18.88
C GLN A 340 -11.57 -8.67 18.06
N HIS A 341 -10.57 -7.79 18.00
CA HIS A 341 -9.35 -8.00 17.20
C HIS A 341 -8.12 -7.68 18.07
N PRO A 342 -7.81 -8.54 19.05
CA PRO A 342 -6.83 -8.24 20.09
C PRO A 342 -5.42 -7.99 19.58
N VAL A 343 -4.99 -8.64 18.48
CA VAL A 343 -3.68 -8.39 17.90
C VAL A 343 -3.62 -7.02 17.20
N THR A 344 -4.69 -6.66 16.50
CA THR A 344 -4.85 -5.34 15.90
C THR A 344 -4.86 -4.23 16.95
N GLU A 345 -5.59 -4.44 18.05
CA GLU A 345 -5.70 -3.48 19.16
C GLU A 345 -4.34 -3.26 19.83
N GLU A 346 -3.64 -4.35 20.19
CA GLU A 346 -2.27 -4.29 20.72
C GLU A 346 -1.31 -3.58 19.75
N ALA A 347 -1.37 -3.92 18.47
CA ALA A 347 -0.50 -3.27 17.46
C ALA A 347 -0.79 -1.76 17.35
N GLY A 348 -2.06 -1.35 17.42
CA GLY A 348 -2.45 0.05 17.43
C GLY A 348 -1.90 0.83 18.63
N ASP A 349 -1.83 0.18 19.79
CA ASP A 349 -1.33 0.79 21.02
C ASP A 349 0.20 0.78 21.12
N CYS A 350 0.86 -0.29 20.67
CA CYS A 350 2.27 -0.55 20.97
C CYS A 350 3.23 -0.19 19.84
N LEU A 351 2.75 -0.02 18.59
CA LEU A 351 3.62 0.10 17.43
C LEU A 351 4.14 1.52 17.22
N VAL A 352 5.43 1.63 16.96
CA VAL A 352 6.10 2.85 16.51
C VAL A 352 6.97 2.56 15.29
N ARG A 353 6.97 3.47 14.32
CA ARG A 353 7.83 3.39 13.13
C ARG A 353 9.00 4.36 13.27
N LEU A 354 10.19 3.87 12.93
CA LEU A 354 11.41 4.67 12.88
C LEU A 354 11.53 5.41 11.53
N PRO A 355 12.30 6.51 11.48
CA PRO A 355 12.64 7.18 10.22
C PRO A 355 13.25 6.21 9.21
N LEU A 356 12.72 6.21 7.97
CA LEU A 356 13.28 5.45 6.87
C LEU A 356 12.93 6.12 5.54
N PHE A 357 13.91 6.70 4.85
CA PHE A 357 13.77 7.35 3.56
C PHE A 357 15.04 7.21 2.73
N ASN A 358 14.93 7.23 1.39
CA ASN A 358 16.00 6.86 0.47
C ASN A 358 17.29 7.67 0.67
N SER A 359 17.18 8.97 0.94
CA SER A 359 18.33 9.87 1.14
C SER A 359 18.81 9.94 2.59
N MET A 360 18.43 8.99 3.45
CA MET A 360 18.90 8.93 4.84
C MET A 360 20.39 8.57 4.88
N THR A 361 21.19 9.43 5.51
CA THR A 361 22.63 9.17 5.62
C THR A 361 22.96 8.17 6.74
N ASN A 362 24.12 7.55 6.64
CA ASN A 362 24.60 6.63 7.69
C ASN A 362 24.71 7.33 9.06
N ASP A 363 25.11 8.62 9.10
CA ASP A 363 25.20 9.40 10.34
C ASP A 363 23.82 9.66 10.94
N GLN A 364 22.83 9.99 10.11
CA GLN A 364 21.43 10.15 10.57
C GLN A 364 20.90 8.84 11.13
N GLN A 365 21.16 7.72 10.46
CA GLN A 365 20.74 6.42 10.94
C GLN A 365 21.45 6.03 12.24
N SER A 366 22.76 6.28 12.37
CA SER A 366 23.51 6.07 13.63
C SER A 366 22.90 6.86 14.78
N GLN A 367 22.55 8.15 14.57
CA GLN A 367 21.88 8.97 15.58
C GLN A 367 20.54 8.35 16.02
N VAL A 368 19.74 7.81 15.08
CA VAL A 368 18.47 7.13 15.42
C VAL A 368 18.74 5.89 16.26
N ILE A 369 19.69 5.04 15.86
CA ILE A 369 20.03 3.79 16.56
C ILE A 369 20.54 4.07 17.97
N GLU A 370 21.44 5.02 18.14
CA GLU A 370 21.96 5.45 19.45
C GLU A 370 20.84 5.96 20.35
N ALA A 371 19.95 6.77 19.80
CA ALA A 371 18.80 7.31 20.52
C ALA A 371 17.82 6.20 20.96
N VAL A 372 17.55 5.23 20.09
CA VAL A 372 16.74 4.04 20.43
C VAL A 372 17.38 3.26 21.57
N ARG A 373 18.67 2.96 21.48
CA ARG A 373 19.41 2.22 22.52
C ARG A 373 19.49 2.97 23.85
N ALA A 374 19.50 4.30 23.81
CA ALA A 374 19.52 5.14 25.02
C ALA A 374 18.17 5.21 25.75
N PHE A 375 17.07 4.80 25.11
CA PHE A 375 15.74 4.84 25.73
C PHE A 375 15.69 3.93 26.99
N ARG A 376 15.14 4.50 28.06
CA ARG A 376 14.83 3.80 29.31
C ARG A 376 13.34 3.91 29.55
N PRO A 377 12.59 2.81 29.58
CA PRO A 377 11.15 2.76 29.83
C PRO A 377 10.74 3.42 31.13
#